data_dcde33de28fd794aa6eacc95a3ea7d30
#
_entry.id   dcde33de28fd794aa6eacc95a3ea7d30
#
_cell.length_a   1.000
_cell.length_b   1.000
_cell.length_c   1.000
_cell.angle_alpha   90.00
_cell.angle_beta   90.00
_cell.angle_gamma   90.00
#
_symmetry.space_group_name_H-M   'P 1'
#
loop_
_entity.id
_entity.type
_entity.pdbx_description
1 polymer ?
#
loop_
_entity_poly.entity_id
_entity_poly.type
_entity_poly.pdbx_seq_one_letter_code
_entity_poly.pdbx_strand_id
1 'polypeptide(L)'
;LQGHATTNIVTKAFIAVALGFGGGAAGSYFMNNQGTTVVTKTTTTKAVGTSNDASSISSKMTQSVVAITTENISRDNFWYGSQVSSGAGSGVIMSSDGYIITCAHVVSGASTIKVTTSDNKTYDATLVGTYSDNDIAVLKINATNLKPATFANSDKLVQGQSTYAVGNPEGTFSDSITSGIVSALNRKITVQLDNDDSSSSNDYGRFGQLYSSTKTISISVIQTDAAVSPGNSGGGLFNGNGDLIGIVNAKSSDTNSEGLGFAIPSNTALKIAKELINKSR
;
A
#
# COMPACT_ATOMS: atom_id res chain seq x y z
N LEU A 1 -31.29 -18.40 57.42
CA LEU A 1 -30.80 -17.01 57.44
C LEU A 1 -30.10 -16.60 56.13
N GLN A 2 -30.50 -17.14 54.95
CA GLN A 2 -29.90 -16.79 53.66
C GLN A 2 -30.87 -16.15 52.64
N GLY A 3 -32.10 -15.82 53.04
CA GLY A 3 -33.12 -15.31 52.12
C GLY A 3 -33.25 -13.78 52.00
N HIS A 4 -32.66 -13.01 52.92
CA HIS A 4 -32.89 -11.55 52.97
C HIS A 4 -31.87 -10.70 52.19
N ALA A 5 -30.69 -11.22 51.82
CA ALA A 5 -29.66 -10.44 51.19
C ALA A 5 -29.86 -10.28 49.66
N THR A 6 -30.38 -11.31 48.99
CA THR A 6 -30.60 -11.31 47.53
C THR A 6 -31.78 -10.46 47.12
N THR A 7 -32.85 -10.43 47.91
CA THR A 7 -34.05 -9.61 47.63
C THR A 7 -33.73 -8.10 47.69
N ASN A 8 -32.86 -7.69 48.62
CA ASN A 8 -32.46 -6.29 48.75
C ASN A 8 -31.62 -5.75 47.57
N ILE A 9 -30.80 -6.59 46.96
CA ILE A 9 -29.95 -6.17 45.84
C ILE A 9 -30.79 -6.01 44.54
N VAL A 10 -31.67 -6.96 44.27
CA VAL A 10 -32.55 -6.92 43.08
C VAL A 10 -33.54 -5.73 43.20
N THR A 11 -34.13 -5.49 44.38
CA THR A 11 -35.03 -4.35 44.58
C THR A 11 -34.31 -3.01 44.42
N LYS A 12 -33.08 -2.87 44.95
CA LYS A 12 -32.28 -1.66 44.78
C LYS A 12 -31.86 -1.44 43.34
N ALA A 13 -31.54 -2.49 42.58
CA ALA A 13 -31.22 -2.40 41.15
C ALA A 13 -32.45 -1.96 40.32
N PHE A 14 -33.63 -2.51 40.60
CA PHE A 14 -34.86 -2.08 39.92
C PHE A 14 -35.24 -0.63 40.21
N ILE A 15 -35.08 -0.17 41.47
CA ILE A 15 -35.33 1.22 41.85
C ILE A 15 -34.32 2.16 41.15
N ALA A 16 -33.07 1.77 41.07
CA ALA A 16 -32.05 2.58 40.38
C ALA A 16 -32.33 2.72 38.85
N VAL A 17 -32.78 1.65 38.20
CA VAL A 17 -33.16 1.67 36.77
C VAL A 17 -34.45 2.48 36.58
N ALA A 18 -35.45 2.37 37.45
CA ALA A 18 -36.69 3.13 37.34
C ALA A 18 -36.47 4.63 37.59
N LEU A 19 -35.59 4.99 38.52
CA LEU A 19 -35.24 6.40 38.76
C LEU A 19 -34.39 6.98 37.66
N GLY A 20 -33.51 6.18 37.03
CA GLY A 20 -32.73 6.58 35.84
C GLY A 20 -33.63 6.88 34.62
N PHE A 21 -34.61 6.00 34.36
CA PHE A 21 -35.56 6.19 33.25
C PHE A 21 -36.55 7.32 33.54
N GLY A 22 -37.07 7.43 34.77
CA GLY A 22 -37.98 8.50 35.16
C GLY A 22 -37.31 9.88 35.15
N GLY A 23 -36.05 9.93 35.61
CA GLY A 23 -35.26 11.17 35.59
C GLY A 23 -34.95 11.65 34.18
N GLY A 24 -34.62 10.74 33.26
CA GLY A 24 -34.39 11.05 31.86
C GLY A 24 -35.64 11.58 31.15
N ALA A 25 -36.78 10.94 31.35
CA ALA A 25 -38.04 11.36 30.76
C ALA A 25 -38.55 12.68 31.35
N ALA A 26 -38.44 12.89 32.68
CA ALA A 26 -38.79 14.15 33.33
C ALA A 26 -37.84 15.28 32.93
N GLY A 27 -36.54 15.01 32.77
CA GLY A 27 -35.54 15.97 32.31
C GLY A 27 -35.84 16.44 30.88
N SER A 28 -36.15 15.51 29.99
CA SER A 28 -36.50 15.86 28.60
C SER A 28 -37.81 16.63 28.50
N TYR A 29 -38.81 16.28 29.32
CA TYR A 29 -40.06 17.04 29.39
C TYR A 29 -39.89 18.45 29.95
N PHE A 30 -39.05 18.64 30.98
CA PHE A 30 -38.76 19.92 31.58
C PHE A 30 -37.95 20.82 30.64
N MET A 31 -36.98 20.26 29.89
CA MET A 31 -36.22 21.00 28.89
C MET A 31 -37.08 21.44 27.70
N ASN A 32 -38.06 20.62 27.30
CA ASN A 32 -38.95 20.94 26.20
C ASN A 32 -39.99 22.03 26.54
N ASN A 33 -40.31 22.22 27.84
CA ASN A 33 -41.32 23.18 28.30
C ASN A 33 -40.73 24.55 28.70
N GLN A 34 -39.38 24.68 28.73
CA GLN A 34 -38.72 25.96 29.08
C GLN A 34 -38.45 26.85 27.88
N GLY A 35 -39.12 26.65 26.74
CA GLY A 35 -39.03 27.57 25.62
C GLY A 35 -37.62 27.80 25.04
N THR A 36 -36.68 26.93 25.37
CA THR A 36 -35.37 26.92 24.70
C THR A 36 -35.60 26.21 23.38
N THR A 37 -35.89 26.99 22.35
CA THR A 37 -35.80 26.52 20.97
C THR A 37 -34.34 26.15 20.75
N VAL A 38 -34.00 24.88 20.98
CA VAL A 38 -32.81 24.28 20.37
C VAL A 38 -33.14 24.34 18.88
N VAL A 39 -32.72 25.41 18.24
CA VAL A 39 -32.67 25.49 16.79
C VAL A 39 -31.59 24.49 16.41
N THR A 40 -31.98 23.23 16.33
CA THR A 40 -31.26 22.27 15.54
C THR A 40 -31.43 22.76 14.10
N LYS A 41 -30.56 23.72 13.73
CA LYS A 41 -30.36 24.06 12.34
C LYS A 41 -29.75 22.82 11.75
N THR A 42 -30.61 21.87 11.35
CA THR A 42 -30.25 20.83 10.42
C THR A 42 -29.94 21.57 9.13
N THR A 43 -28.75 22.17 9.08
CA THR A 43 -28.16 22.52 7.81
C THR A 43 -27.97 21.20 7.11
N THR A 44 -28.96 20.80 6.34
CA THR A 44 -28.72 19.87 5.25
C THR A 44 -27.77 20.62 4.34
N THR A 45 -26.50 20.65 4.68
CA THR A 45 -25.45 20.90 3.74
C THR A 45 -25.59 19.76 2.77
N LYS A 46 -26.34 20.01 1.70
CA LYS A 46 -26.15 19.30 0.46
C LYS A 46 -24.65 19.46 0.25
N ALA A 47 -23.89 18.40 0.51
CA ALA A 47 -22.48 18.36 0.20
C ALA A 47 -22.42 18.55 -1.31
N VAL A 48 -22.28 19.81 -1.74
CA VAL A 48 -21.75 20.19 -3.04
C VAL A 48 -20.24 20.09 -2.88
N GLY A 49 -19.79 18.90 -2.58
CA GLY A 49 -18.49 18.38 -2.86
C GLY A 49 -18.77 17.20 -3.74
N THR A 50 -18.26 17.19 -4.93
CA THR A 50 -17.93 15.96 -5.59
C THR A 50 -17.04 15.21 -4.60
N SER A 51 -17.64 14.44 -3.68
CA SER A 51 -16.94 13.41 -2.97
C SER A 51 -16.49 12.47 -4.09
N ASN A 52 -15.23 12.61 -4.54
CA ASN A 52 -14.56 11.56 -5.27
C ASN A 52 -14.42 10.44 -4.25
N ASP A 53 -15.53 9.75 -4.04
CA ASP A 53 -15.61 8.57 -3.22
C ASP A 53 -14.67 7.53 -3.86
N ALA A 54 -13.90 6.83 -3.04
CA ALA A 54 -13.03 5.76 -3.52
C ALA A 54 -13.76 4.80 -4.44
N SER A 55 -15.06 4.59 -4.22
CA SER A 55 -15.92 3.75 -5.07
C SER A 55 -16.04 4.28 -6.50
N SER A 56 -16.08 5.61 -6.68
CA SER A 56 -16.24 6.24 -8.01
C SER A 56 -14.96 6.18 -8.86
N ILE A 57 -13.79 6.10 -8.22
CA ILE A 57 -12.48 6.08 -8.88
C ILE A 57 -11.76 4.74 -8.78
N SER A 58 -12.30 3.79 -8.00
CA SER A 58 -11.68 2.48 -7.77
C SER A 58 -11.36 1.74 -9.07
N SER A 59 -12.31 1.69 -10.00
CA SER A 59 -12.11 1.03 -11.30
C SER A 59 -10.98 1.66 -12.12
N LYS A 60 -10.80 3.00 -12.06
CA LYS A 60 -9.68 3.68 -12.73
C LYS A 60 -8.34 3.28 -12.11
N MET A 61 -8.29 3.17 -10.78
CA MET A 61 -7.07 2.81 -10.08
C MET A 61 -6.72 1.32 -10.27
N THR A 62 -7.67 0.41 -10.03
CA THR A 62 -7.41 -1.04 -10.11
C THR A 62 -7.08 -1.51 -11.52
N GLN A 63 -7.71 -0.96 -12.56
CA GLN A 63 -7.39 -1.30 -13.95
C GLN A 63 -5.96 -0.92 -14.35
N SER A 64 -5.31 -0.02 -13.63
CA SER A 64 -3.94 0.41 -13.89
C SER A 64 -2.89 -0.28 -13.01
N VAL A 65 -3.31 -1.14 -12.08
CA VAL A 65 -2.42 -1.90 -11.19
C VAL A 65 -2.45 -3.38 -11.57
N VAL A 66 -1.32 -4.06 -11.43
CA VAL A 66 -1.15 -5.47 -11.75
C VAL A 66 -0.55 -6.20 -10.56
N ALA A 67 -0.87 -7.50 -10.42
CA ALA A 67 -0.16 -8.39 -9.52
C ALA A 67 1.11 -8.93 -10.22
N ILE A 68 2.20 -9.02 -9.47
CA ILE A 68 3.47 -9.59 -9.94
C ILE A 68 3.79 -10.80 -9.07
N THR A 69 4.10 -11.92 -9.72
CA THR A 69 4.64 -13.11 -9.07
C THR A 69 5.99 -13.45 -9.66
N THR A 70 6.94 -13.80 -8.81
CA THR A 70 8.30 -14.14 -9.20
C THR A 70 8.67 -15.53 -8.69
N GLU A 71 9.48 -16.23 -9.44
CA GLU A 71 10.07 -17.50 -9.02
C GLU A 71 11.59 -17.38 -9.12
N ASN A 72 12.25 -17.73 -8.03
CA ASN A 72 13.71 -17.82 -7.95
C ASN A 72 14.11 -19.29 -7.89
N ILE A 73 14.95 -19.72 -8.79
CA ILE A 73 15.48 -21.09 -8.83
C ILE A 73 16.93 -21.04 -8.34
N SER A 74 17.17 -21.42 -7.08
CA SER A 74 18.54 -21.59 -6.58
C SER A 74 19.02 -23.00 -6.84
N ARG A 75 20.24 -23.14 -7.40
CA ARG A 75 20.88 -24.41 -7.72
C ARG A 75 21.99 -24.78 -6.73
N ASP A 76 21.92 -24.27 -5.52
CA ASP A 76 23.08 -24.25 -4.61
C ASP A 76 23.47 -25.57 -3.94
N ASN A 77 22.81 -26.71 -4.24
CA ASN A 77 23.25 -27.95 -3.67
C ASN A 77 23.08 -29.15 -4.64
N PHE A 78 24.19 -29.68 -5.10
CA PHE A 78 24.27 -30.90 -5.88
C PHE A 78 23.59 -32.12 -5.22
N TRP A 79 23.34 -32.06 -3.90
CA TRP A 79 22.75 -33.16 -3.10
C TRP A 79 21.27 -32.94 -2.75
N TYR A 80 20.71 -31.74 -2.82
CA TYR A 80 19.35 -31.46 -2.35
C TYR A 80 18.38 -31.00 -3.45
N GLY A 81 18.81 -30.95 -4.70
CA GLY A 81 17.98 -30.47 -5.80
C GLY A 81 17.81 -28.94 -5.82
N SER A 82 17.17 -28.42 -6.88
CA SER A 82 16.85 -27.00 -7.00
C SER A 82 15.72 -26.62 -6.04
N GLN A 83 15.93 -25.60 -5.23
CA GLN A 83 14.85 -24.98 -4.45
C GLN A 83 14.20 -23.85 -5.27
N VAL A 84 12.88 -23.87 -5.32
CA VAL A 84 12.09 -22.80 -5.93
C VAL A 84 11.48 -21.98 -4.81
N SER A 85 11.81 -20.70 -4.73
CA SER A 85 11.14 -19.73 -3.87
C SER A 85 10.29 -18.82 -4.71
N SER A 86 9.09 -18.48 -4.23
CA SER A 86 8.18 -17.55 -4.90
C SER A 86 8.11 -16.23 -4.14
N GLY A 87 8.08 -15.13 -4.89
CA GLY A 87 7.83 -13.78 -4.39
C GLY A 87 6.54 -13.21 -4.96
N ALA A 88 5.97 -12.22 -4.28
CA ALA A 88 4.79 -11.50 -4.72
C ALA A 88 4.98 -9.99 -4.55
N GLY A 89 4.41 -9.23 -5.46
CA GLY A 89 4.41 -7.79 -5.47
C GLY A 89 3.32 -7.24 -6.38
N SER A 90 3.42 -5.97 -6.67
CA SER A 90 2.51 -5.23 -7.52
C SER A 90 3.27 -4.43 -8.57
N GLY A 91 2.56 -3.94 -9.57
CA GLY A 91 3.10 -3.03 -10.57
C GLY A 91 2.05 -2.05 -11.06
N VAL A 92 2.49 -0.97 -11.70
CA VAL A 92 1.61 0.04 -12.29
C VAL A 92 1.84 0.07 -13.80
N ILE A 93 0.77 -0.04 -14.58
CA ILE A 93 0.80 0.04 -16.04
C ILE A 93 1.14 1.46 -16.46
N MET A 94 2.23 1.63 -17.22
CA MET A 94 2.68 2.93 -17.75
C MET A 94 2.15 3.21 -19.14
N SER A 95 1.94 2.17 -19.94
CA SER A 95 1.54 2.31 -21.33
C SER A 95 0.59 1.22 -21.79
N SER A 96 -0.22 1.51 -22.79
CA SER A 96 -1.21 0.58 -23.33
C SER A 96 -0.60 -0.63 -24.05
N ASP A 97 0.68 -0.57 -24.40
CA ASP A 97 1.44 -1.62 -25.07
C ASP A 97 2.24 -2.51 -24.11
N GLY A 98 2.15 -2.30 -22.78
CA GLY A 98 2.63 -3.27 -21.81
C GLY A 98 3.88 -2.92 -21.00
N TYR A 99 4.32 -1.66 -20.97
CA TYR A 99 5.32 -1.24 -19.99
C TYR A 99 4.69 -1.09 -18.60
N ILE A 100 5.37 -1.65 -17.60
CA ILE A 100 4.93 -1.67 -16.21
C ILE A 100 6.08 -1.19 -15.33
N ILE A 101 5.78 -0.31 -14.38
CA ILE A 101 6.73 0.12 -13.36
C ILE A 101 6.45 -0.64 -12.07
N THR A 102 7.51 -1.05 -11.37
CA THR A 102 7.45 -1.73 -10.07
C THR A 102 8.67 -1.38 -9.23
N CYS A 103 8.79 -1.94 -8.02
CA CYS A 103 10.01 -1.84 -7.23
C CYS A 103 11.08 -2.82 -7.71
N ALA A 104 12.36 -2.42 -7.64
CA ALA A 104 13.47 -3.29 -8.05
C ALA A 104 13.58 -4.53 -7.16
N HIS A 105 13.34 -4.40 -5.85
CA HIS A 105 13.38 -5.53 -4.93
C HIS A 105 12.29 -6.59 -5.20
N VAL A 106 11.17 -6.23 -5.85
CA VAL A 106 10.10 -7.19 -6.21
C VAL A 106 10.59 -8.19 -7.24
N VAL A 107 11.49 -7.78 -8.13
CA VAL A 107 11.97 -8.59 -9.27
C VAL A 107 13.43 -9.02 -9.13
N SER A 108 14.06 -8.68 -8.00
CA SER A 108 15.46 -9.03 -7.74
C SER A 108 15.65 -10.54 -7.70
N GLY A 109 16.68 -11.05 -8.40
CA GLY A 109 16.99 -12.48 -8.48
C GLY A 109 15.93 -13.35 -9.15
N ALA A 110 14.86 -12.78 -9.72
CA ALA A 110 13.79 -13.54 -10.34
C ALA A 110 14.27 -14.28 -11.60
N SER A 111 14.10 -15.60 -11.60
CA SER A 111 14.31 -16.44 -12.80
C SER A 111 13.12 -16.34 -13.76
N THR A 112 11.91 -16.22 -13.24
CA THR A 112 10.68 -15.98 -14.00
C THR A 112 9.85 -14.88 -13.35
N ILE A 113 9.21 -14.06 -14.18
CA ILE A 113 8.33 -12.98 -13.74
C ILE A 113 6.99 -13.14 -14.47
N LYS A 114 5.91 -13.22 -13.73
CA LYS A 114 4.55 -13.24 -14.26
C LYS A 114 3.77 -12.03 -13.78
N VAL A 115 2.99 -11.48 -14.67
CA VAL A 115 2.13 -10.31 -14.40
C VAL A 115 0.69 -10.70 -14.66
N THR A 116 -0.17 -10.49 -13.67
CA THR A 116 -1.62 -10.71 -13.77
C THR A 116 -2.33 -9.36 -13.73
N THR A 117 -3.10 -9.07 -14.76
CA THR A 117 -3.89 -7.86 -14.91
C THR A 117 -5.24 -7.97 -14.17
N SER A 118 -5.93 -6.85 -13.93
CA SER A 118 -7.20 -6.80 -13.21
C SER A 118 -8.33 -7.60 -13.88
N ASP A 119 -8.22 -7.96 -15.16
CA ASP A 119 -9.11 -8.89 -15.86
C ASP A 119 -8.68 -10.36 -15.73
N ASN A 120 -7.80 -10.67 -14.79
CA ASN A 120 -7.27 -12.01 -14.46
C ASN A 120 -6.50 -12.69 -15.61
N LYS A 121 -5.95 -11.93 -16.55
CA LYS A 121 -5.04 -12.44 -17.57
C LYS A 121 -3.62 -12.40 -17.06
N THR A 122 -2.90 -13.51 -17.22
CA THR A 122 -1.51 -13.65 -16.82
C THR A 122 -0.59 -13.63 -18.05
N TYR A 123 0.49 -12.89 -17.96
CA TYR A 123 1.50 -12.72 -19.00
C TYR A 123 2.88 -13.00 -18.42
N ASP A 124 3.75 -13.60 -19.23
CA ASP A 124 5.18 -13.62 -18.93
C ASP A 124 5.74 -12.21 -19.16
N ALA A 125 6.56 -11.74 -18.22
CA ALA A 125 7.15 -10.43 -18.26
C ALA A 125 8.66 -10.50 -18.48
N THR A 126 9.18 -9.56 -19.26
CA THR A 126 10.61 -9.35 -19.45
C THR A 126 11.06 -8.14 -18.62
N LEU A 127 12.17 -8.29 -17.90
CA LEU A 127 12.80 -7.17 -17.21
C LEU A 127 13.47 -6.25 -18.24
N VAL A 128 13.00 -5.00 -18.32
CA VAL A 128 13.59 -3.97 -19.19
C VAL A 128 14.85 -3.38 -18.53
N GLY A 129 14.78 -3.17 -17.22
CA GLY A 129 15.91 -2.69 -16.43
C GLY A 129 15.52 -2.34 -15.01
N THR A 130 16.54 -2.15 -14.19
CA THR A 130 16.43 -1.74 -12.78
C THR A 130 17.25 -0.50 -12.50
N TYR A 131 16.81 0.29 -11.53
CA TYR A 131 17.55 1.41 -10.96
C TYR A 131 17.55 1.25 -9.43
N SER A 132 18.55 0.55 -8.94
CA SER A 132 18.65 0.13 -7.54
C SER A 132 18.69 1.31 -6.56
N ASP A 133 19.33 2.45 -6.92
CA ASP A 133 19.46 3.61 -6.02
C ASP A 133 18.12 4.29 -5.68
N ASN A 134 17.06 4.01 -6.41
CA ASN A 134 15.70 4.47 -6.11
C ASN A 134 14.69 3.33 -6.02
N ASP A 135 15.16 2.08 -6.02
CA ASP A 135 14.32 0.88 -5.94
C ASP A 135 13.22 0.84 -7.01
N ILE A 136 13.55 1.19 -8.26
CA ILE A 136 12.62 1.16 -9.41
C ILE A 136 13.06 0.10 -10.42
N ALA A 137 12.09 -0.65 -10.95
CA ALA A 137 12.24 -1.53 -12.09
C ALA A 137 11.15 -1.27 -13.14
N VAL A 138 11.47 -1.62 -14.39
CA VAL A 138 10.53 -1.60 -15.49
C VAL A 138 10.43 -2.98 -16.10
N LEU A 139 9.20 -3.44 -16.28
CA LEU A 139 8.86 -4.69 -16.96
C LEU A 139 8.17 -4.40 -18.28
N LYS A 140 8.22 -5.40 -19.18
CA LYS A 140 7.48 -5.40 -20.44
C LYS A 140 6.71 -6.71 -20.57
N ILE A 141 5.41 -6.61 -20.82
CA ILE A 141 4.54 -7.75 -21.18
C ILE A 141 4.07 -7.60 -22.63
N ASN A 142 3.78 -8.71 -23.28
CA ASN A 142 3.21 -8.71 -24.63
C ASN A 142 1.67 -8.62 -24.54
N ALA A 143 1.18 -7.42 -24.29
CA ALA A 143 -0.24 -7.10 -24.20
C ALA A 143 -0.54 -5.78 -24.87
N THR A 144 -1.77 -5.61 -25.32
CA THR A 144 -2.27 -4.38 -25.98
C THR A 144 -3.56 -3.93 -25.32
N ASN A 145 -3.92 -2.66 -25.53
CA ASN A 145 -5.15 -2.05 -24.99
C ASN A 145 -5.23 -2.05 -23.45
N LEU A 146 -4.09 -2.10 -22.77
CA LEU A 146 -4.03 -1.93 -21.34
C LEU A 146 -4.49 -0.53 -20.93
N LYS A 147 -4.85 -0.37 -19.64
CA LYS A 147 -5.28 0.91 -19.06
C LYS A 147 -4.13 1.52 -18.24
N PRO A 148 -3.36 2.46 -18.80
CA PRO A 148 -2.26 3.09 -18.08
C PRO A 148 -2.77 3.97 -16.95
N ALA A 149 -2.00 4.08 -15.86
CA ALA A 149 -2.24 5.07 -14.83
C ALA A 149 -2.03 6.50 -15.38
N THR A 150 -2.86 7.43 -14.92
CA THR A 150 -2.62 8.86 -15.13
C THR A 150 -1.63 9.34 -14.07
N PHE A 151 -0.46 9.84 -14.48
CA PHE A 151 0.55 10.34 -13.55
C PHE A 151 0.24 11.78 -13.16
N ALA A 152 0.06 12.02 -11.85
CA ALA A 152 -0.03 13.37 -11.30
C ALA A 152 1.38 13.95 -11.05
N ASN A 153 1.46 15.26 -10.94
CA ASN A 153 2.70 15.93 -10.56
C ASN A 153 2.91 15.84 -9.04
N SER A 154 3.81 14.93 -8.60
CA SER A 154 4.09 14.70 -7.19
C SER A 154 4.77 15.89 -6.48
N ASP A 155 5.35 16.87 -7.22
CA ASP A 155 5.94 18.05 -6.62
C ASP A 155 4.88 19.07 -6.13
N LYS A 156 3.61 18.88 -6.53
CA LYS A 156 2.47 19.71 -6.12
C LYS A 156 1.65 19.13 -4.99
N LEU A 157 2.07 18.01 -4.42
CA LEU A 157 1.37 17.38 -3.31
C LEU A 157 1.42 18.26 -2.07
N VAL A 158 0.34 18.20 -1.29
CA VAL A 158 0.25 18.86 0.01
C VAL A 158 -0.07 17.85 1.10
N GLN A 159 0.49 18.06 2.29
CA GLN A 159 0.20 17.26 3.46
C GLN A 159 -1.28 17.34 3.82
N GLY A 160 -1.90 16.23 4.21
CA GLY A 160 -3.32 16.12 4.48
C GLY A 160 -4.18 15.78 3.25
N GLN A 161 -3.61 15.74 2.03
CA GLN A 161 -4.32 15.33 0.82
C GLN A 161 -4.68 13.84 0.89
N SER A 162 -5.91 13.48 0.52
CA SER A 162 -6.36 12.08 0.48
C SER A 162 -5.51 11.23 -0.46
N THR A 163 -5.20 10.01 -0.01
CA THR A 163 -4.45 9.00 -0.77
C THR A 163 -5.15 7.66 -0.75
N TYR A 164 -4.90 6.87 -1.81
CA TYR A 164 -5.36 5.49 -1.94
C TYR A 164 -4.18 4.63 -2.39
N ALA A 165 -3.80 3.64 -1.58
CA ALA A 165 -2.82 2.64 -1.98
C ALA A 165 -3.53 1.44 -2.60
N VAL A 166 -3.06 1.02 -3.77
CA VAL A 166 -3.64 -0.10 -4.54
C VAL A 166 -2.53 -1.10 -4.84
N GLY A 167 -2.80 -2.37 -4.57
CA GLY A 167 -1.84 -3.43 -4.78
C GLY A 167 -2.41 -4.82 -4.53
N ASN A 168 -1.51 -5.79 -4.35
CA ASN A 168 -1.81 -7.20 -4.10
C ASN A 168 -1.19 -7.64 -2.77
N PRO A 169 -1.74 -7.20 -1.61
CA PRO A 169 -1.17 -7.56 -0.32
C PRO A 169 -1.10 -9.08 -0.16
N GLU A 170 0.03 -9.54 0.39
CA GLU A 170 0.33 -10.96 0.64
C GLU A 170 0.30 -11.85 -0.61
N GLY A 171 0.23 -11.26 -1.81
CA GLY A 171 0.18 -11.98 -3.08
C GLY A 171 -1.13 -12.71 -3.38
N THR A 172 -2.15 -12.55 -2.53
CA THR A 172 -3.43 -13.27 -2.61
C THR A 172 -4.65 -12.36 -2.72
N PHE A 173 -4.50 -11.07 -2.42
CA PHE A 173 -5.60 -10.10 -2.40
C PHE A 173 -5.42 -9.03 -3.47
N SER A 174 -5.44 -9.46 -4.76
CA SER A 174 -5.38 -8.53 -5.91
C SER A 174 -6.44 -7.44 -5.80
N ASP A 175 -6.11 -6.25 -6.33
CA ASP A 175 -7.00 -5.09 -6.40
C ASP A 175 -7.46 -4.54 -5.02
N SER A 176 -6.72 -4.85 -3.95
CA SER A 176 -7.00 -4.28 -2.64
C SER A 176 -6.71 -2.78 -2.62
N ILE A 177 -7.65 -2.01 -2.07
CA ILE A 177 -7.53 -0.55 -1.92
C ILE A 177 -7.55 -0.22 -0.44
N THR A 178 -6.55 0.53 0.01
CA THR A 178 -6.54 1.14 1.35
C THR A 178 -6.50 2.66 1.21
N SER A 179 -7.08 3.38 2.17
CA SER A 179 -7.17 4.85 2.13
C SER A 179 -6.42 5.48 3.29
N GLY A 180 -5.93 6.68 3.06
CA GLY A 180 -5.23 7.50 4.05
C GLY A 180 -5.03 8.92 3.52
N ILE A 181 -4.01 9.59 4.04
CA ILE A 181 -3.59 10.93 3.64
C ILE A 181 -2.09 10.97 3.33
N VAL A 182 -1.65 12.02 2.69
CA VAL A 182 -0.23 12.39 2.66
C VAL A 182 0.15 12.86 4.05
N SER A 183 0.85 12.00 4.80
CA SER A 183 1.28 12.28 6.18
C SER A 183 2.51 13.18 6.21
N ALA A 184 3.45 13.00 5.26
CA ALA A 184 4.61 13.87 5.09
C ALA A 184 5.17 13.75 3.67
N LEU A 185 5.98 14.75 3.28
CA LEU A 185 6.68 14.81 2.00
C LEU A 185 8.20 14.86 2.24
N ASN A 186 8.95 14.46 1.21
CA ASN A 186 10.42 14.51 1.21
C ASN A 186 11.08 13.79 2.42
N ARG A 187 10.44 12.72 2.92
CA ARG A 187 11.07 11.87 3.93
C ARG A 187 12.20 11.08 3.31
N LYS A 188 13.33 11.03 4.01
CA LYS A 188 14.44 10.14 3.65
C LYS A 188 14.30 8.86 4.44
N ILE A 189 14.22 7.76 3.73
CA ILE A 189 14.22 6.41 4.32
C ILE A 189 15.44 5.66 3.83
N THR A 190 15.91 4.73 4.66
CA THR A 190 16.99 3.82 4.30
C THR A 190 16.38 2.48 3.91
N VAL A 191 16.70 2.01 2.73
CA VAL A 191 16.25 0.69 2.23
C VAL A 191 17.48 -0.21 2.14
N GLN A 192 17.39 -1.41 2.71
CA GLN A 192 18.41 -2.43 2.55
C GLN A 192 18.16 -3.17 1.24
N LEU A 193 19.16 -3.25 0.39
CA LEU A 193 19.15 -4.05 -0.83
C LEU A 193 19.86 -5.35 -0.56
N ASP A 194 19.21 -6.48 -0.88
CA ASP A 194 19.86 -7.76 -0.89
C ASP A 194 20.88 -7.77 -2.04
N ASN A 195 22.15 -8.05 -1.76
CA ASN A 195 23.16 -8.16 -2.79
C ASN A 195 22.99 -9.51 -3.50
N ASP A 196 22.44 -9.47 -4.71
CA ASP A 196 22.39 -10.65 -5.62
C ASP A 196 23.75 -10.95 -6.30
N ASP A 197 24.81 -10.26 -5.91
CA ASP A 197 26.17 -10.53 -6.42
C ASP A 197 26.82 -11.70 -5.66
N SER A 198 26.19 -12.90 -5.74
CA SER A 198 26.90 -14.15 -5.50
C SER A 198 27.60 -14.64 -6.78
N SER A 199 28.41 -13.77 -7.41
CA SER A 199 29.37 -14.20 -8.41
C SER A 199 30.71 -14.47 -7.74
N SER A 200 30.93 -15.78 -7.45
CA SER A 200 32.22 -16.45 -7.35
C SER A 200 33.37 -15.69 -6.66
N SER A 201 33.63 -16.11 -5.45
CA SER A 201 35.03 -16.37 -5.10
C SER A 201 35.08 -17.63 -4.23
N ASN A 202 35.51 -18.73 -4.84
CA ASN A 202 36.19 -19.78 -4.12
C ASN A 202 37.36 -19.15 -3.40
N ASP A 203 37.23 -18.84 -2.14
CA ASP A 203 38.39 -18.82 -1.27
C ASP A 203 38.02 -19.20 0.17
N TYR A 204 38.91 -19.99 0.71
CA TYR A 204 38.93 -20.62 2.00
C TYR A 204 38.73 -19.61 3.13
N GLY A 205 37.77 -19.86 4.02
CA GLY A 205 37.87 -19.30 5.34
C GLY A 205 36.53 -19.06 6.06
N ARG A 206 36.29 -19.85 7.07
CA ARG A 206 35.19 -19.79 8.06
C ARG A 206 35.07 -18.43 8.80
N PHE A 207 35.76 -17.40 8.34
CA PHE A 207 35.77 -16.04 8.89
C PHE A 207 35.11 -14.99 7.98
N GLY A 208 34.68 -15.36 6.77
CA GLY A 208 34.10 -14.41 5.78
C GLY A 208 32.64 -14.00 6.04
N GLN A 209 31.97 -14.59 7.01
CA GLN A 209 30.53 -14.38 7.28
C GLN A 209 30.25 -13.12 8.14
N LEU A 210 31.28 -12.35 8.48
CA LEU A 210 31.16 -11.15 9.34
C LEU A 210 31.09 -9.82 8.56
N TYR A 211 31.22 -9.85 7.23
CA TYR A 211 31.15 -8.66 6.37
C TYR A 211 30.28 -8.90 5.14
N SER A 212 29.04 -9.34 5.33
CA SER A 212 28.02 -9.15 4.30
C SER A 212 27.74 -7.64 4.27
N SER A 213 28.34 -6.93 3.33
CA SER A 213 28.09 -5.51 3.13
C SER A 213 26.69 -5.33 2.53
N THR A 214 25.70 -5.25 3.38
CA THR A 214 24.35 -4.90 2.97
C THR A 214 24.40 -3.51 2.36
N LYS A 215 24.17 -3.38 1.06
CA LYS A 215 24.09 -2.08 0.40
C LYS A 215 22.83 -1.37 0.89
N THR A 216 23.01 -0.26 1.59
CA THR A 216 21.89 0.61 2.00
C THR A 216 21.79 1.79 1.06
N ILE A 217 20.56 2.12 0.64
CA ILE A 217 20.27 3.31 -0.15
C ILE A 217 19.35 4.25 0.64
N SER A 218 19.50 5.55 0.42
CA SER A 218 18.62 6.56 1.00
C SER A 218 17.77 7.18 -0.10
N ILE A 219 16.45 6.93 -0.05
CA ILE A 219 15.50 7.45 -1.03
C ILE A 219 14.57 8.49 -0.41
N SER A 220 14.19 9.50 -1.22
CA SER A 220 13.18 10.47 -0.82
C SER A 220 11.80 9.94 -1.17
N VAL A 221 10.89 9.93 -0.19
CA VAL A 221 9.56 9.30 -0.32
C VAL A 221 8.44 10.22 0.17
N ILE A 222 7.23 9.91 -0.29
CA ILE A 222 5.95 10.35 0.27
C ILE A 222 5.63 9.41 1.41
N GLN A 223 5.27 9.95 2.59
CA GLN A 223 4.72 9.18 3.70
C GLN A 223 3.20 9.26 3.68
N THR A 224 2.53 8.13 3.89
CA THR A 224 1.07 8.01 4.02
C THR A 224 0.72 7.12 5.20
N ASP A 225 -0.46 7.28 5.76
CA ASP A 225 -1.06 6.39 6.76
C ASP A 225 -2.02 5.37 6.13
N ALA A 226 -2.18 5.38 4.80
CA ALA A 226 -2.83 4.27 4.10
C ALA A 226 -2.09 2.96 4.41
N ALA A 227 -2.83 1.91 4.74
CA ALA A 227 -2.23 0.63 5.10
C ALA A 227 -1.43 0.05 3.91
N VAL A 228 -0.15 -0.21 4.15
CA VAL A 228 0.80 -0.81 3.21
C VAL A 228 1.35 -2.08 3.84
N SER A 229 1.23 -3.20 3.14
CA SER A 229 1.69 -4.52 3.56
C SER A 229 2.61 -5.14 2.51
N PRO A 230 3.41 -6.16 2.85
CA PRO A 230 4.13 -6.96 1.87
C PRO A 230 3.20 -7.40 0.73
N GLY A 231 3.67 -7.33 -0.53
CA GLY A 231 2.84 -7.53 -1.73
C GLY A 231 2.27 -6.25 -2.33
N ASN A 232 2.09 -5.17 -1.56
CA ASN A 232 1.76 -3.84 -2.12
C ASN A 232 2.96 -3.15 -2.75
N SER A 233 4.20 -3.59 -2.49
CA SER A 233 5.42 -3.07 -3.11
C SER A 233 5.31 -3.05 -4.63
N GLY A 234 5.63 -1.91 -5.23
CA GLY A 234 5.50 -1.67 -6.67
C GLY A 234 4.11 -1.25 -7.13
N GLY A 235 3.08 -1.36 -6.28
CA GLY A 235 1.73 -0.87 -6.55
C GLY A 235 1.63 0.65 -6.55
N GLY A 236 0.44 1.17 -6.81
CA GLY A 236 0.22 2.61 -6.95
C GLY A 236 -0.28 3.27 -5.67
N LEU A 237 0.28 4.44 -5.35
CA LEU A 237 -0.33 5.41 -4.45
C LEU A 237 -1.03 6.47 -5.31
N PHE A 238 -2.32 6.66 -5.13
CA PHE A 238 -3.16 7.55 -5.93
C PHE A 238 -3.74 8.70 -5.10
N ASN A 239 -4.07 9.81 -5.75
CA ASN A 239 -4.79 10.92 -5.13
C ASN A 239 -6.31 10.74 -5.21
N GLY A 240 -7.08 11.72 -4.68
CA GLY A 240 -8.54 11.73 -4.70
C GLY A 240 -9.20 11.78 -6.10
N ASN A 241 -8.43 11.96 -7.17
CA ASN A 241 -8.90 11.90 -8.55
C ASN A 241 -8.56 10.55 -9.23
N GLY A 242 -7.93 9.62 -8.50
CA GLY A 242 -7.40 8.37 -9.04
C GLY A 242 -6.20 8.59 -9.96
N ASP A 243 -5.42 9.66 -9.78
CA ASP A 243 -4.17 9.88 -10.49
C ASP A 243 -3.00 9.41 -9.62
N LEU A 244 -2.02 8.78 -10.24
CA LEU A 244 -0.85 8.20 -9.58
C LEU A 244 0.07 9.29 -9.05
N ILE A 245 0.31 9.28 -7.74
CA ILE A 245 1.22 10.21 -7.06
C ILE A 245 2.52 9.56 -6.59
N GLY A 246 2.56 8.21 -6.54
CA GLY A 246 3.78 7.49 -6.16
C GLY A 246 3.68 5.99 -6.39
N ILE A 247 4.84 5.32 -6.30
CA ILE A 247 4.98 3.86 -6.31
C ILE A 247 5.20 3.38 -4.88
N VAL A 248 4.31 2.52 -4.39
CA VAL A 248 4.34 2.02 -3.01
C VAL A 248 5.62 1.21 -2.77
N ASN A 249 6.28 1.49 -1.65
CA ASN A 249 7.46 0.75 -1.18
C ASN A 249 7.19 0.21 0.22
N ALA A 250 6.87 -1.08 0.32
CA ALA A 250 6.56 -1.74 1.59
C ALA A 250 7.81 -2.27 2.31
N LYS A 251 8.98 -2.29 1.65
CA LYS A 251 10.24 -2.80 2.24
C LYS A 251 10.87 -1.83 3.26
N SER A 252 10.45 -0.56 3.26
CA SER A 252 10.98 0.47 4.17
C SER A 252 10.40 0.44 5.58
N SER A 253 9.52 -0.49 5.86
CA SER A 253 8.90 -0.64 7.19
C SER A 253 9.76 -1.52 8.11
N ASP A 254 10.99 -1.10 8.42
CA ASP A 254 11.80 -1.66 9.52
C ASP A 254 11.18 -1.40 10.90
N THR A 255 10.04 -0.74 10.93
CA THR A 255 9.29 -0.49 12.13
C THR A 255 7.96 -1.25 12.03
N ASN A 256 7.71 -2.14 12.98
CA ASN A 256 6.37 -2.67 13.29
C ASN A 256 5.39 -1.54 13.69
N SER A 257 5.54 -0.36 13.07
CA SER A 257 4.75 0.83 13.37
C SER A 257 3.57 0.85 12.41
N GLU A 258 2.41 0.53 12.92
CA GLU A 258 1.15 0.71 12.20
C GLU A 258 1.01 2.17 11.73
N GLY A 259 0.45 2.37 10.52
CA GLY A 259 0.19 3.70 9.97
C GLY A 259 1.39 4.40 9.33
N LEU A 260 2.47 3.68 9.03
CA LEU A 260 3.61 4.20 8.27
C LEU A 260 3.73 3.49 6.92
N GLY A 261 3.17 4.11 5.89
CA GLY A 261 3.35 3.72 4.49
C GLY A 261 4.29 4.68 3.76
N PHE A 262 5.03 4.19 2.79
CA PHE A 262 5.95 4.99 1.99
C PHE A 262 5.75 4.74 0.50
N ALA A 263 5.94 5.80 -0.31
CA ALA A 263 5.88 5.68 -1.76
C ALA A 263 6.95 6.57 -2.43
N ILE A 264 7.56 6.05 -3.48
CA ILE A 264 8.50 6.77 -4.33
C ILE A 264 7.69 7.76 -5.17
N PRO A 265 8.02 9.08 -5.17
CA PRO A 265 7.23 10.08 -5.90
C PRO A 265 7.08 9.76 -7.39
N SER A 266 5.88 9.98 -7.93
CA SER A 266 5.55 9.66 -9.33
C SER A 266 6.46 10.34 -10.35
N ASN A 267 6.88 11.61 -10.12
CA ASN A 267 7.82 12.30 -11.01
C ASN A 267 9.18 11.61 -11.06
N THR A 268 9.69 11.18 -9.91
CA THR A 268 10.97 10.44 -9.81
C THR A 268 10.85 9.08 -10.52
N ALA A 269 9.80 8.32 -10.21
CA ALA A 269 9.56 7.01 -10.78
C ALA A 269 9.41 7.07 -12.31
N LEU A 270 8.62 8.02 -12.82
CA LEU A 270 8.40 8.21 -14.26
C LEU A 270 9.69 8.61 -15.01
N LYS A 271 10.51 9.49 -14.40
CA LYS A 271 11.80 9.88 -14.99
C LYS A 271 12.72 8.67 -15.14
N ILE A 272 12.90 7.90 -14.07
CA ILE A 272 13.76 6.70 -14.07
C ILE A 272 13.24 5.67 -15.06
N ALA A 273 11.93 5.40 -15.07
CA ALA A 273 11.35 4.42 -15.97
C ALA A 273 11.58 4.79 -17.45
N LYS A 274 11.42 6.07 -17.81
CA LYS A 274 11.72 6.54 -19.19
C LYS A 274 13.19 6.38 -19.56
N GLU A 275 14.12 6.63 -18.61
CA GLU A 275 15.55 6.42 -18.84
C GLU A 275 15.87 4.94 -19.07
N LEU A 276 15.28 4.03 -18.29
CA LEU A 276 15.46 2.58 -18.46
C LEU A 276 14.92 2.09 -19.81
N ILE A 277 13.72 2.54 -20.23
CA ILE A 277 13.13 2.19 -21.53
C ILE A 277 14.00 2.70 -22.68
N ASN A 278 14.53 3.92 -22.58
CA ASN A 278 15.36 4.49 -23.64
C ASN A 278 16.72 3.78 -23.77
N LYS A 279 17.28 3.27 -22.67
CA LYS A 279 18.55 2.50 -22.69
C LYS A 279 18.40 1.07 -23.21
N SER A 280 17.18 0.53 -23.21
CA SER A 280 16.90 -0.84 -23.66
C SER A 280 16.56 -0.92 -25.17
N ARG A 281 16.41 0.21 -25.84
CA ARG A 281 16.19 0.33 -27.29
C ARG A 281 17.50 0.48 -28.04
#